data_492415d07237821d59145c03fe45c8a4
#
_entry.id   492415d07237821d59145c03fe45c8a4
#
_cell.length_a   1.000
_cell.length_b   1.000
_cell.length_c   1.000
_cell.angle_alpha   90.00
_cell.angle_beta   90.00
_cell.angle_gamma   90.00
#
_symmetry.space_group_name_H-M   'P 1'
#
loop_
_entity.id
_entity.type
_entity.pdbx_description
1 polymer ?
#
loop_
_entity_poly.entity_id
_entity_poly.type
_entity_poly.pdbx_seq_one_letter_code
_entity_poly.pdbx_strand_id
1 'polypeptide(L)'
;MSPRRIVAVAVAVLSALVLVSGCAKTVAGTAAKSGSGTTPRNDNSAQQYPNLLKECDVLTTDILAKTVGADPLDIQSTFVGAVCRWQAANPAGLVDITRFWYEQGSLDNERSVGQFLKYQLENRSIAGVPSIVMRTNDPNGGCGVASDAGGVVGWWVNPQAPGIDACGQAIKLMELTLATNS
;
A
#
# COMPACT_ATOMS: atom_id res chain seq x y z
N MET A 1 -66.65 5.22 -11.05
CA MET A 1 -65.34 5.01 -10.36
C MET A 1 -65.51 5.51 -8.93
N SER A 2 -65.24 4.66 -7.94
CA SER A 2 -65.45 5.00 -6.52
C SER A 2 -64.38 6.01 -6.04
N PRO A 3 -64.72 7.07 -5.31
CA PRO A 3 -63.75 8.09 -4.85
C PRO A 3 -62.60 7.49 -4.03
N ARG A 4 -62.79 6.34 -3.41
CA ARG A 4 -61.69 5.62 -2.69
C ARG A 4 -60.56 5.14 -3.59
N ARG A 5 -60.80 4.84 -4.86
CA ARG A 5 -59.77 4.40 -5.81
C ARG A 5 -58.87 5.56 -6.29
N ILE A 6 -59.46 6.76 -6.38
CA ILE A 6 -58.72 7.97 -6.81
C ILE A 6 -57.75 8.42 -5.72
N VAL A 7 -58.13 8.34 -4.44
CA VAL A 7 -57.29 8.69 -3.31
C VAL A 7 -56.10 7.70 -3.18
N ALA A 8 -56.35 6.40 -3.39
CA ALA A 8 -55.27 5.39 -3.30
C ALA A 8 -54.21 5.56 -4.40
N VAL A 9 -54.62 5.96 -5.62
CA VAL A 9 -53.66 6.21 -6.72
C VAL A 9 -52.87 7.48 -6.47
N ALA A 10 -53.49 8.55 -5.94
CA ALA A 10 -52.78 9.80 -5.63
C ALA A 10 -51.73 9.63 -4.53
N VAL A 11 -52.02 8.83 -3.49
CA VAL A 11 -51.06 8.53 -2.41
C VAL A 11 -49.90 7.69 -2.92
N ALA A 12 -50.15 6.72 -3.81
CA ALA A 12 -49.06 5.89 -4.40
C ALA A 12 -48.12 6.69 -5.30
N VAL A 13 -48.63 7.69 -6.05
CA VAL A 13 -47.78 8.54 -6.91
C VAL A 13 -46.98 9.55 -6.08
N LEU A 14 -47.51 10.09 -5.00
CA LEU A 14 -46.72 10.95 -4.08
C LEU A 14 -45.63 10.18 -3.35
N SER A 15 -45.84 8.91 -2.98
CA SER A 15 -44.82 8.09 -2.32
C SER A 15 -43.68 7.72 -3.24
N ALA A 16 -43.88 7.63 -4.55
CA ALA A 16 -42.85 7.33 -5.53
C ALA A 16 -41.91 8.53 -5.82
N LEU A 17 -42.39 9.77 -5.59
CA LEU A 17 -41.60 10.99 -5.84
C LEU A 17 -40.63 11.34 -4.70
N VAL A 18 -40.82 10.78 -3.51
CA VAL A 18 -39.94 11.06 -2.35
C VAL A 18 -38.68 10.16 -2.32
N LEU A 19 -38.64 9.07 -3.11
CA LEU A 19 -37.53 8.12 -3.13
C LEU A 19 -36.39 8.50 -4.09
N VAL A 20 -36.50 9.60 -4.84
CA VAL A 20 -35.49 10.02 -5.82
C VAL A 20 -34.64 11.19 -5.31
N SER A 21 -34.87 11.71 -4.10
CA SER A 21 -33.94 12.66 -3.46
C SER A 21 -32.75 11.91 -2.82
N GLY A 22 -32.13 11.04 -3.61
CA GLY A 22 -30.83 10.43 -3.28
C GLY A 22 -29.77 11.52 -3.20
N CYS A 23 -29.09 11.57 -2.09
CA CYS A 23 -28.02 12.49 -1.72
C CYS A 23 -26.97 12.66 -2.83
N ALA A 24 -27.19 13.55 -3.77
CA ALA A 24 -26.13 14.14 -4.57
C ALA A 24 -25.47 15.24 -3.72
N LYS A 25 -24.74 14.87 -2.68
CA LYS A 25 -23.70 15.77 -2.16
C LYS A 25 -22.54 15.73 -3.15
N THR A 26 -22.55 16.66 -4.08
CA THR A 26 -21.35 17.01 -4.80
C THR A 26 -20.35 17.51 -3.77
N VAL A 27 -19.41 16.65 -3.40
CA VAL A 27 -18.20 17.10 -2.71
C VAL A 27 -17.44 17.93 -3.73
N ALA A 28 -17.54 19.25 -3.64
CA ALA A 28 -16.65 20.15 -4.35
C ALA A 28 -15.25 19.98 -3.73
N GLY A 29 -14.58 18.89 -4.06
CA GLY A 29 -13.17 18.72 -3.79
C GLY A 29 -12.42 19.53 -4.83
N THR A 30 -11.92 20.70 -4.45
CA THR A 30 -10.83 21.32 -5.22
C THR A 30 -9.65 20.35 -5.08
N ALA A 31 -9.19 19.78 -6.19
CA ALA A 31 -7.93 19.04 -6.21
C ALA A 31 -6.82 20.04 -5.85
N ALA A 32 -6.52 20.16 -4.57
CA ALA A 32 -5.33 20.85 -4.14
C ALA A 32 -4.16 19.97 -4.56
N LYS A 33 -3.28 20.50 -5.42
CA LYS A 33 -1.98 19.89 -5.73
C LYS A 33 -1.29 19.70 -4.39
N SER A 34 -1.23 18.43 -3.93
CA SER A 34 -0.64 18.09 -2.64
C SER A 34 0.80 18.62 -2.63
N GLY A 35 1.04 19.61 -1.76
CA GLY A 35 2.36 19.97 -1.31
C GLY A 35 3.28 20.66 -2.31
N SER A 36 3.02 21.92 -2.63
CA SER A 36 4.14 22.83 -2.81
C SER A 36 4.54 23.43 -1.45
N GLY A 37 4.91 22.57 -0.54
CA GLY A 37 5.87 22.90 0.51
C GLY A 37 7.24 22.74 -0.13
N THR A 38 7.67 23.72 -0.89
CA THR A 38 9.00 23.79 -1.49
C THR A 38 10.02 24.10 -0.41
N THR A 39 10.39 23.12 0.36
CA THR A 39 11.78 23.01 0.74
C THR A 39 12.46 22.37 -0.49
N PRO A 40 13.45 23.02 -1.13
CA PRO A 40 14.24 22.34 -2.16
C PRO A 40 14.93 21.19 -1.45
N ARG A 41 14.40 19.98 -1.60
CA ARG A 41 15.12 18.77 -1.26
C ARG A 41 16.31 18.78 -2.21
N ASN A 42 17.51 18.78 -1.64
CA ASN A 42 18.75 18.65 -2.40
C ASN A 42 18.72 17.26 -3.02
N ASP A 43 18.21 17.15 -4.25
CA ASP A 43 17.80 15.89 -4.87
C ASP A 43 18.99 15.16 -5.49
N ASN A 44 19.94 14.77 -4.63
CA ASN A 44 20.97 13.79 -5.00
C ASN A 44 20.46 12.34 -4.85
N SER A 45 19.20 12.16 -4.54
CA SER A 45 18.61 10.85 -4.23
C SER A 45 18.64 9.90 -5.43
N ALA A 46 18.40 10.40 -6.64
CA ALA A 46 18.49 9.59 -7.85
C ALA A 46 19.95 9.14 -8.16
N GLN A 47 20.95 9.92 -7.72
CA GLN A 47 22.37 9.53 -7.83
C GLN A 47 22.77 8.56 -6.73
N GLN A 48 22.19 8.67 -5.53
CA GLN A 48 22.49 7.80 -4.41
C GLN A 48 21.80 6.43 -4.52
N TYR A 49 20.62 6.36 -5.16
CA TYR A 49 19.84 5.13 -5.27
C TYR A 49 19.34 4.90 -6.71
N PRO A 50 20.25 4.71 -7.70
CA PRO A 50 19.89 4.66 -9.13
C PRO A 50 19.00 3.44 -9.48
N ASN A 51 19.06 2.38 -8.69
CA ASN A 51 18.30 1.16 -8.95
C ASN A 51 16.87 1.20 -8.36
N LEU A 52 16.58 2.10 -7.43
CA LEU A 52 15.22 2.25 -6.91
C LEU A 52 14.26 2.80 -7.96
N LEU A 53 14.79 3.52 -8.96
CA LEU A 53 14.02 4.03 -10.11
C LEU A 53 13.53 2.92 -11.05
N LYS A 54 14.09 1.71 -10.95
CA LYS A 54 13.63 0.56 -11.76
C LYS A 54 12.31 -0.03 -11.25
N GLU A 55 11.65 0.68 -10.37
CA GLU A 55 10.32 0.32 -9.88
C GLU A 55 10.20 -1.18 -9.52
N CYS A 56 9.46 -1.94 -10.35
CA CYS A 56 9.14 -3.33 -10.04
C CYS A 56 10.30 -4.31 -10.29
N ASP A 57 11.32 -3.91 -11.00
CA ASP A 57 12.45 -4.78 -11.39
C ASP A 57 13.67 -4.66 -10.44
N VAL A 58 13.53 -3.94 -9.33
CA VAL A 58 14.64 -3.74 -8.37
C VAL A 58 15.14 -5.05 -7.78
N LEU A 59 14.27 -6.01 -7.57
CA LEU A 59 14.57 -7.39 -7.21
C LEU A 59 13.99 -8.34 -8.25
N THR A 60 14.75 -9.39 -8.59
CA THR A 60 14.28 -10.41 -9.53
C THR A 60 13.20 -11.29 -8.90
N THR A 61 12.37 -11.94 -9.72
CA THR A 61 11.35 -12.90 -9.28
C THR A 61 11.96 -14.02 -8.43
N ASP A 62 13.16 -14.51 -8.78
CA ASP A 62 13.87 -15.53 -8.02
C ASP A 62 14.23 -15.06 -6.60
N ILE A 63 14.67 -13.80 -6.45
CA ILE A 63 14.97 -13.21 -5.15
C ILE A 63 13.70 -13.06 -4.31
N LEU A 64 12.62 -12.60 -4.93
CA LEU A 64 11.31 -12.47 -4.26
C LEU A 64 10.84 -13.85 -3.77
N ALA A 65 10.80 -14.84 -4.67
CA ALA A 65 10.40 -16.19 -4.36
C ALA A 65 11.20 -16.79 -3.21
N LYS A 66 12.53 -16.75 -3.32
CA LYS A 66 13.43 -17.25 -2.27
C LYS A 66 13.18 -16.57 -0.92
N THR A 67 12.92 -15.26 -0.91
CA THR A 67 12.71 -14.51 0.33
C THR A 67 11.41 -14.91 1.02
N VAL A 68 10.35 -15.16 0.26
CA VAL A 68 9.04 -15.55 0.83
C VAL A 68 8.84 -17.07 0.89
N GLY A 69 9.83 -17.87 0.47
CA GLY A 69 9.76 -19.33 0.51
C GLY A 69 8.80 -19.92 -0.53
N ALA A 70 8.74 -19.33 -1.73
CA ALA A 70 7.91 -19.79 -2.84
C ALA A 70 8.77 -20.32 -4.01
N ASP A 71 8.13 -20.96 -4.98
CA ASP A 71 8.74 -21.28 -6.26
C ASP A 71 8.64 -20.04 -7.18
N PRO A 72 9.71 -19.64 -7.89
CA PRO A 72 9.66 -18.54 -8.86
C PRO A 72 8.59 -18.69 -9.94
N LEU A 73 8.26 -19.91 -10.33
CA LEU A 73 7.23 -20.21 -11.33
C LEU A 73 5.81 -19.97 -10.82
N ASP A 74 5.62 -19.93 -9.50
CA ASP A 74 4.34 -19.72 -8.83
C ASP A 74 4.12 -18.26 -8.43
N ILE A 75 4.95 -17.34 -8.93
CA ILE A 75 4.78 -15.90 -8.68
C ILE A 75 4.00 -15.26 -9.82
N GLN A 76 2.90 -14.62 -9.47
CA GLN A 76 2.12 -13.76 -10.36
C GLN A 76 2.36 -12.30 -10.01
N SER A 77 2.58 -11.45 -11.03
CA SER A 77 2.84 -10.02 -10.85
C SER A 77 1.75 -9.16 -11.48
N THR A 78 1.44 -8.04 -10.81
CA THR A 78 0.54 -7.00 -11.31
C THR A 78 1.12 -5.63 -10.96
N PHE A 79 1.17 -4.73 -11.94
CA PHE A 79 1.76 -3.40 -11.76
C PHE A 79 0.70 -2.34 -11.94
N VAL A 80 0.66 -1.39 -11.00
CA VAL A 80 -0.26 -0.24 -11.04
C VAL A 80 0.51 1.01 -10.61
N GLY A 81 1.02 1.78 -11.57
CA GLY A 81 1.79 2.98 -11.33
C GLY A 81 3.04 2.72 -10.48
N ALA A 82 3.22 3.50 -9.42
CA ALA A 82 4.35 3.38 -8.48
C ALA A 82 4.21 2.20 -7.49
N VAL A 83 3.24 1.31 -7.70
CA VAL A 83 2.97 0.17 -6.83
C VAL A 83 3.10 -1.13 -7.61
N CYS A 84 3.99 -1.99 -7.15
CA CYS A 84 4.20 -3.32 -7.67
C CYS A 84 3.60 -4.34 -6.73
N ARG A 85 2.90 -5.32 -7.26
CA ARG A 85 2.28 -6.40 -6.50
C ARG A 85 2.68 -7.75 -7.05
N TRP A 86 2.97 -8.67 -6.17
CA TRP A 86 3.20 -10.07 -6.49
C TRP A 86 2.37 -10.94 -5.56
N GLN A 87 1.87 -12.04 -6.07
CA GLN A 87 1.29 -13.10 -5.28
C GLN A 87 2.14 -14.34 -5.46
N ALA A 88 2.59 -14.92 -4.37
CA ALA A 88 3.49 -16.06 -4.34
C ALA A 88 2.82 -17.23 -3.61
N ALA A 89 2.94 -18.44 -4.15
CA ALA A 89 2.49 -19.68 -3.48
C ALA A 89 3.61 -20.22 -2.58
N ASN A 90 3.49 -19.98 -1.27
CA ASN A 90 4.32 -20.58 -0.24
C ASN A 90 3.66 -21.92 0.22
N PRO A 91 4.40 -22.96 0.63
CA PRO A 91 3.81 -24.21 1.14
C PRO A 91 2.82 -24.04 2.28
N ALA A 92 2.93 -22.97 3.09
CA ALA A 92 1.98 -22.65 4.16
C ALA A 92 0.72 -21.93 3.65
N GLY A 93 0.75 -21.32 2.47
CA GLY A 93 -0.36 -20.56 1.88
C GLY A 93 0.11 -19.43 0.96
N LEU A 94 -0.84 -18.67 0.41
CA LEU A 94 -0.51 -17.54 -0.44
C LEU A 94 0.11 -16.39 0.37
N VAL A 95 1.03 -15.69 -0.27
CA VAL A 95 1.69 -14.49 0.26
C VAL A 95 1.54 -13.37 -0.77
N ASP A 96 0.89 -12.29 -0.38
CA ASP A 96 0.83 -11.08 -1.18
C ASP A 96 2.01 -10.17 -0.81
N ILE A 97 2.77 -9.76 -1.80
CA ILE A 97 3.91 -8.88 -1.67
C ILE A 97 3.58 -7.58 -2.38
N THR A 98 3.84 -6.46 -1.74
CA THR A 98 3.66 -5.15 -2.35
C THR A 98 4.94 -4.34 -2.17
N ARG A 99 5.42 -3.72 -3.24
CA ARG A 99 6.44 -2.69 -3.21
C ARG A 99 5.85 -1.37 -3.66
N PHE A 100 6.24 -0.29 -3.01
CA PHE A 100 5.95 1.06 -3.46
C PHE A 100 7.19 1.93 -3.38
N TRP A 101 7.21 2.98 -4.19
CA TRP A 101 8.20 4.04 -4.10
C TRP A 101 7.55 5.38 -4.41
N TYR A 102 7.69 6.31 -3.47
CA TYR A 102 7.16 7.65 -3.59
C TYR A 102 8.29 8.67 -3.49
N GLU A 103 8.67 9.28 -4.62
CA GLU A 103 9.75 10.27 -4.70
C GLU A 103 9.62 11.39 -3.67
N GLN A 104 8.39 11.86 -3.45
CA GLN A 104 8.08 12.94 -2.51
C GLN A 104 7.53 12.40 -1.18
N GLY A 105 7.59 11.10 -0.96
CA GLY A 105 7.19 10.47 0.29
C GLY A 105 8.16 10.81 1.43
N SER A 106 7.71 10.63 2.66
CA SER A 106 8.55 10.75 3.85
C SER A 106 8.18 9.69 4.89
N LEU A 107 9.13 9.32 5.75
CA LEU A 107 8.83 8.41 6.86
C LEU A 107 7.78 8.98 7.83
N ASP A 108 7.67 10.31 7.94
CA ASP A 108 6.65 10.94 8.78
C ASP A 108 5.24 10.73 8.20
N ASN A 109 5.09 10.73 6.87
CA ASN A 109 3.84 10.38 6.23
C ASN A 109 3.49 8.91 6.48
N GLU A 110 4.44 7.99 6.31
CA GLU A 110 4.23 6.56 6.59
C GLU A 110 3.90 6.31 8.06
N ARG A 111 4.57 7.03 8.97
CA ARG A 111 4.27 7.00 10.40
C ARG A 111 2.83 7.45 10.67
N SER A 112 2.42 8.55 10.07
CA SER A 112 1.06 9.10 10.24
C SER A 112 0.00 8.14 9.75
N VAL A 113 0.23 7.49 8.59
CA VAL A 113 -0.66 6.44 8.05
C VAL A 113 -0.69 5.23 8.99
N GLY A 114 0.47 4.76 9.46
CA GLY A 114 0.55 3.63 10.39
C GLY A 114 -0.16 3.90 11.72
N GLN A 115 -0.05 5.12 12.25
CA GLN A 115 -0.76 5.55 13.46
C GLN A 115 -2.29 5.60 13.22
N PHE A 116 -2.72 6.15 12.10
CA PHE A 116 -4.13 6.19 11.72
C PHE A 116 -4.74 4.79 11.61
N LEU A 117 -3.99 3.85 11.02
CA LEU A 117 -4.37 2.45 10.89
C LEU A 117 -4.13 1.63 12.18
N LYS A 118 -3.63 2.26 13.23
CA LYS A 118 -3.32 1.65 14.53
C LYS A 118 -2.30 0.50 14.45
N TYR A 119 -1.36 0.59 13.51
CA TYR A 119 -0.27 -0.37 13.43
C TYR A 119 0.73 -0.18 14.57
N GLN A 120 1.40 -1.25 14.96
CA GLN A 120 2.56 -1.17 15.84
C GLN A 120 3.76 -0.69 15.01
N LEU A 121 4.36 0.43 15.43
CA LEU A 121 5.44 1.09 14.71
C LEU A 121 6.75 0.94 15.48
N GLU A 122 7.79 0.50 14.77
CA GLU A 122 9.14 0.37 15.30
C GLU A 122 10.13 1.14 14.41
N ASN A 123 10.87 2.09 15.01
CA ASN A 123 11.96 2.75 14.31
C ASN A 123 13.15 1.81 14.19
N ARG A 124 13.74 1.72 13.02
CA ARG A 124 14.87 0.83 12.75
C ARG A 124 15.84 1.48 11.76
N SER A 125 17.11 1.09 11.83
CA SER A 125 18.07 1.32 10.75
C SER A 125 18.26 0.02 9.97
N ILE A 126 18.06 0.07 8.65
CA ILE A 126 18.23 -1.08 7.75
C ILE A 126 19.30 -0.71 6.74
N ALA A 127 20.39 -1.46 6.69
CA ALA A 127 21.57 -1.12 5.89
C ALA A 127 22.06 0.34 6.07
N GLY A 128 21.97 0.88 7.29
CA GLY A 128 22.34 2.26 7.60
C GLY A 128 21.28 3.32 7.28
N VAL A 129 20.17 2.93 6.65
CA VAL A 129 19.09 3.85 6.22
C VAL A 129 17.98 3.91 7.29
N PRO A 130 17.52 5.13 7.69
CA PRO A 130 16.38 5.28 8.58
C PRO A 130 15.14 4.58 8.03
N SER A 131 14.48 3.79 8.85
CA SER A 131 13.36 2.95 8.44
C SER A 131 12.31 2.83 9.55
N ILE A 132 11.10 2.46 9.17
CA ILE A 132 9.99 2.12 10.07
C ILE A 132 9.48 0.74 9.71
N VAL A 133 9.40 -0.14 10.71
CA VAL A 133 8.68 -1.42 10.63
C VAL A 133 7.25 -1.19 11.12
N MET A 134 6.27 -1.66 10.36
CA MET A 134 4.84 -1.48 10.60
C MET A 134 4.17 -2.85 10.68
N ARG A 135 3.68 -3.20 11.88
CA ARG A 135 2.99 -4.48 12.12
C ARG A 135 1.50 -4.24 12.23
N THR A 136 0.70 -5.04 11.57
CA THR A 136 -0.74 -5.07 11.85
C THR A 136 -0.99 -5.61 13.26
N ASN A 137 -2.20 -5.36 13.80
CA ASN A 137 -2.56 -5.89 15.13
C ASN A 137 -2.93 -7.38 15.11
N ASP A 138 -3.07 -7.98 13.94
CA ASP A 138 -3.23 -9.41 13.77
C ASP A 138 -1.84 -10.07 13.88
N PRO A 139 -1.62 -11.02 14.80
CA PRO A 139 -0.35 -11.72 14.95
C PRO A 139 0.07 -12.55 13.71
N ASN A 140 -0.91 -12.94 12.88
CA ASN A 140 -0.67 -13.62 11.59
C ASN A 140 -0.82 -12.66 10.40
N GLY A 141 -0.97 -11.37 10.68
CA GLY A 141 -1.24 -10.35 9.67
C GLY A 141 0.01 -9.87 8.93
N GLY A 142 -0.22 -8.93 8.03
CA GLY A 142 0.84 -8.31 7.24
C GLY A 142 1.81 -7.48 8.06
N CYS A 143 3.01 -7.37 7.53
CA CYS A 143 4.04 -6.49 8.03
C CYS A 143 4.65 -5.69 6.89
N GLY A 144 4.85 -4.40 7.12
CA GLY A 144 5.49 -3.48 6.20
C GLY A 144 6.78 -2.90 6.74
N VAL A 145 7.62 -2.49 5.82
CA VAL A 145 8.83 -1.71 6.09
C VAL A 145 8.88 -0.56 5.13
N ALA A 146 9.14 0.64 5.62
CA ALA A 146 9.40 1.81 4.81
C ALA A 146 10.78 2.38 5.17
N SER A 147 11.55 2.82 4.17
CA SER A 147 12.89 3.39 4.34
C SER A 147 13.01 4.73 3.61
N ASP A 148 13.75 5.68 4.19
CA ASP A 148 14.07 6.98 3.58
C ASP A 148 15.25 6.84 2.62
N ALA A 149 14.94 6.53 1.37
CA ALA A 149 15.94 6.20 0.35
C ALA A 149 15.68 6.99 -0.95
N GLY A 150 15.83 8.32 -0.86
CA GLY A 150 15.56 9.20 -1.99
C GLY A 150 14.07 9.37 -2.30
N GLY A 151 13.28 9.61 -1.29
CA GLY A 151 11.85 9.44 -1.17
C GLY A 151 11.60 8.33 -0.18
N VAL A 152 10.44 7.74 -0.22
CA VAL A 152 10.13 6.55 0.59
C VAL A 152 9.97 5.34 -0.30
N VAL A 153 10.77 4.33 -0.06
CA VAL A 153 10.56 2.99 -0.60
C VAL A 153 9.96 2.10 0.49
N GLY A 154 9.01 1.27 0.13
CA GLY A 154 8.37 0.37 1.07
C GLY A 154 8.12 -1.01 0.50
N TRP A 155 8.12 -1.99 1.40
CA TRP A 155 7.73 -3.36 1.16
C TRP A 155 6.67 -3.79 2.15
N TRP A 156 5.62 -4.45 1.68
CA TRP A 156 4.63 -5.13 2.49
C TRP A 156 4.61 -6.61 2.16
N VAL A 157 4.53 -7.45 3.18
CA VAL A 157 4.30 -8.89 3.07
C VAL A 157 3.03 -9.23 3.84
N ASN A 158 2.04 -9.75 3.13
CA ASN A 158 0.73 -10.10 3.69
C ASN A 158 0.48 -11.60 3.48
N PRO A 159 0.78 -12.44 4.47
CA PRO A 159 0.49 -13.86 4.40
C PRO A 159 -1.02 -14.11 4.51
N GLN A 160 -1.51 -15.10 3.76
CA GLN A 160 -2.90 -15.56 3.83
C GLN A 160 -3.05 -16.73 4.79
N ALA A 161 -1.96 -17.19 5.41
CA ALA A 161 -1.92 -18.31 6.36
C ALA A 161 -0.99 -18.00 7.53
N PRO A 162 -1.24 -18.60 8.70
CA PRO A 162 -0.38 -18.44 9.87
C PRO A 162 1.00 -19.11 9.69
N GLY A 163 1.96 -18.71 10.53
CA GLY A 163 3.29 -19.33 10.59
C GLY A 163 4.32 -18.75 9.60
N ILE A 164 3.95 -17.72 8.83
CA ILE A 164 4.87 -17.01 7.95
C ILE A 164 5.41 -15.76 8.68
N ASP A 165 6.73 -15.61 8.72
CA ASP A 165 7.38 -14.42 9.29
C ASP A 165 7.32 -13.23 8.32
N ALA A 166 6.17 -12.59 8.26
CA ALA A 166 5.95 -11.44 7.37
C ALA A 166 6.95 -10.30 7.62
N CYS A 167 7.30 -10.03 8.90
CA CYS A 167 8.23 -8.94 9.21
C CYS A 167 9.66 -9.27 8.83
N GLY A 168 10.14 -10.47 9.11
CA GLY A 168 11.46 -10.91 8.69
C GLY A 168 11.60 -10.88 7.16
N GLN A 169 10.57 -11.32 6.43
CA GLN A 169 10.54 -11.28 4.98
C GLN A 169 10.53 -9.84 4.44
N ALA A 170 9.70 -8.94 4.99
CA ALA A 170 9.64 -7.54 4.56
C ALA A 170 10.96 -6.81 4.83
N ILE A 171 11.57 -7.01 6.00
CA ILE A 171 12.89 -6.47 6.34
C ILE A 171 13.95 -7.00 5.36
N LYS A 172 13.92 -8.30 5.04
CA LYS A 172 14.88 -8.89 4.11
C LYS A 172 14.74 -8.34 2.70
N LEU A 173 13.52 -8.13 2.20
CA LEU A 173 13.28 -7.48 0.92
C LEU A 173 13.84 -6.05 0.90
N MET A 174 13.68 -5.31 1.99
CA MET A 174 14.24 -3.96 2.12
C MET A 174 15.77 -3.99 2.14
N GLU A 175 16.40 -4.87 2.92
CA GLU A 175 17.86 -5.05 2.94
C GLU A 175 18.43 -5.30 1.54
N LEU A 176 17.80 -6.23 0.81
CA LEU A 176 18.22 -6.58 -0.56
C LEU A 176 18.04 -5.41 -1.51
N THR A 177 16.94 -4.64 -1.37
CA THR A 177 16.68 -3.45 -2.17
C THR A 177 17.73 -2.37 -1.93
N LEU A 178 18.06 -2.08 -0.68
CA LEU A 178 19.07 -1.07 -0.34
C LEU A 178 20.48 -1.51 -0.74
N ALA A 179 20.78 -2.81 -0.69
CA ALA A 179 22.07 -3.35 -1.13
C ALA A 179 22.31 -3.26 -2.64
N THR A 180 21.26 -3.11 -3.47
CA THR A 180 21.43 -2.91 -4.92
C THR A 180 22.02 -1.54 -5.27
N ASN A 181 22.14 -0.63 -4.30
CA ASN A 181 22.59 0.76 -4.46
C ASN A 181 23.93 1.04 -3.76
N SER A 182 24.55 0.03 -3.14
CA SER A 182 25.85 0.13 -2.46
C SER A 182 27.03 -0.21 -3.38
#